data_849688d277b2b2dafd937fd62f99ed5d
#
_entry.id   849688d277b2b2dafd937fd62f99ed5d
#
_cell.length_a   1.000
_cell.length_b   1.000
_cell.length_c   1.000
_cell.angle_alpha   90.00
_cell.angle_beta   90.00
_cell.angle_gamma   90.00
#
_symmetry.space_group_name_H-M   'P 1'
#
loop_
_entity.id
_entity.type
_entity.pdbx_description
1 polymer ?
#
loop_
_entity_poly.entity_id
_entity_poly.type
_entity_poly.pdbx_seq_one_letter_code
_entity_poly.pdbx_strand_id
1 'polypeptide(L)'
;MKRKTIMALILSVSMAASMTCAATAAFAEPEDAAETTDDAEATDDAEAADDAEATDDASAEDADQEAADKVAALIDAIYVQERTDDTDAQCTEAKEAWDALTDAQKELVEGEEASPEYFGRDTGDASKDDPRNQDEIGENELLVVSFGTSFNDSRAQDIKGIEDALQEAYPDWSVRRAFTAQIIINHVQARDDEHIDNMQQALDRAVANGVKNLVVQPTHLMHGAEYDEMTAAIEEYKDKFESVAIAEPMLGEVGEDATVINEDKEAVAKAITDEAVKTAGYDSMEAAAEDGTAFVFMGHGTSHTANVTYDQMQTQMENLGFTNAFIGTVEGEPEDTACDAVIAKVKDAGFKKVILRPLMVVAGDHANNDMAGDDDDSWKSMFEASGDFDSVDCQIEGLGRIDAVEQLYVEHTKAAIDSLTK
;
A
#
# COMPACT_ATOMS: atom_id res chain seq x y z
N MET A 1 6.23 -29.00 3.06
CA MET A 1 5.61 -28.42 4.26
C MET A 1 4.57 -27.44 3.77
N LYS A 2 3.33 -27.57 4.19
CA LYS A 2 2.23 -26.77 3.63
C LYS A 2 2.28 -25.37 4.27
N ARG A 3 2.78 -24.37 3.53
CA ARG A 3 2.60 -22.97 3.88
C ARG A 3 1.10 -22.67 3.79
N LYS A 4 0.55 -22.13 4.83
CA LYS A 4 -0.82 -21.63 4.84
C LYS A 4 -0.77 -20.27 4.11
N THR A 5 -1.47 -20.17 3.00
CA THR A 5 -1.78 -18.92 2.34
C THR A 5 -2.45 -18.01 3.37
N ILE A 6 -1.77 -17.00 3.83
CA ILE A 6 -2.35 -15.93 4.65
C ILE A 6 -2.86 -14.92 3.64
N MET A 7 -4.16 -14.99 3.39
CA MET A 7 -4.90 -13.98 2.67
C MET A 7 -4.84 -12.72 3.54
N ALA A 8 -4.11 -11.70 3.10
CA ALA A 8 -4.13 -10.39 3.74
C ALA A 8 -5.53 -9.78 3.53
N LEU A 9 -6.40 -10.06 4.49
CA LEU A 9 -7.71 -9.44 4.57
C LEU A 9 -7.50 -8.05 5.18
N ILE A 10 -7.29 -7.04 4.34
CA ILE A 10 -7.44 -5.65 4.78
C ILE A 10 -8.92 -5.44 5.06
N LEU A 11 -9.28 -5.67 6.33
CA LEU A 11 -10.62 -5.42 6.82
C LEU A 11 -10.83 -3.91 6.84
N SER A 12 -11.64 -3.41 5.92
CA SER A 12 -12.22 -2.08 6.02
C SER A 12 -13.14 -2.07 7.25
N VAL A 13 -12.60 -1.65 8.39
CA VAL A 13 -13.36 -1.48 9.64
C VAL A 13 -14.14 -0.18 9.53
N SER A 14 -15.40 -0.29 9.14
CA SER A 14 -16.39 0.77 9.35
C SER A 14 -16.65 0.86 10.85
N MET A 15 -16.09 1.86 11.51
CA MET A 15 -16.46 2.21 12.89
C MET A 15 -17.86 2.81 12.93
N ALA A 16 -18.83 1.99 13.32
CA ALA A 16 -20.07 2.50 13.89
C ALA A 16 -19.88 2.62 15.40
N ALA A 17 -19.74 3.85 15.87
CA ALA A 17 -19.73 4.17 17.29
C ALA A 17 -21.09 3.86 17.91
N SER A 18 -21.12 2.96 18.90
CA SER A 18 -22.19 2.93 19.89
C SER A 18 -21.63 2.66 21.28
N MET A 19 -21.64 3.70 22.08
CA MET A 19 -21.54 3.64 23.55
C MET A 19 -22.64 2.74 24.15
N THR A 20 -22.32 1.90 25.10
CA THR A 20 -22.92 1.91 26.44
C THR A 20 -22.34 0.86 27.39
N CYS A 21 -21.88 1.41 28.52
CA CYS A 21 -22.01 0.95 29.92
C CYS A 21 -21.67 -0.48 30.38
N ALA A 22 -20.66 -0.42 31.20
CA ALA A 22 -20.36 -1.19 32.43
C ALA A 22 -21.43 -2.12 33.03
N ALA A 23 -20.95 -3.31 33.46
CA ALA A 23 -21.29 -3.86 34.78
C ALA A 23 -20.32 -4.98 35.19
N THR A 24 -19.83 -4.82 36.35
CA THR A 24 -18.94 -5.53 37.22
C THR A 24 -19.38 -6.94 37.64
N ALA A 25 -18.37 -7.65 38.17
CA ALA A 25 -18.35 -8.70 39.18
C ALA A 25 -18.20 -10.13 38.65
N ALA A 26 -17.41 -10.95 39.16
CA ALA A 26 -16.55 -11.17 40.32
C ALA A 26 -16.32 -12.69 40.45
N PHE A 27 -15.11 -13.06 40.76
CA PHE A 27 -14.66 -14.17 41.61
C PHE A 27 -15.32 -15.56 41.50
N ALA A 28 -14.50 -16.58 41.27
CA ALA A 28 -14.18 -17.62 42.23
C ALA A 28 -13.20 -18.66 41.69
N GLU A 29 -12.04 -18.72 42.26
CA GLU A 29 -11.31 -19.94 42.62
C GLU A 29 -11.95 -20.50 43.87
N PRO A 30 -11.55 -21.65 44.43
CA PRO A 30 -10.44 -22.57 44.19
C PRO A 30 -10.71 -24.08 44.52
N GLU A 31 -9.60 -24.81 44.60
CA GLU A 31 -9.32 -25.99 45.48
C GLU A 31 -9.89 -27.36 45.05
N ASP A 32 -9.31 -28.44 45.31
CA ASP A 32 -8.04 -28.94 45.91
C ASP A 32 -8.05 -30.46 45.81
N ALA A 33 -6.88 -31.00 46.09
CA ALA A 33 -6.55 -32.28 46.70
C ALA A 33 -6.58 -33.55 45.82
N ALA A 34 -5.49 -34.13 45.69
CA ALA A 34 -4.54 -34.86 46.55
C ALA A 34 -4.58 -36.37 46.41
N GLU A 35 -3.38 -36.90 46.33
CA GLU A 35 -2.82 -38.13 46.92
C GLU A 35 -3.28 -39.47 46.36
N THR A 36 -2.45 -40.46 46.21
CA THR A 36 -1.25 -40.95 46.90
C THR A 36 -0.64 -42.16 46.16
N THR A 37 0.69 -42.27 46.26
CA THR A 37 1.57 -43.40 46.63
C THR A 37 1.56 -44.67 45.80
N ASP A 38 2.65 -45.12 45.47
CA ASP A 38 3.86 -45.81 45.93
C ASP A 38 4.05 -47.11 45.15
N ASP A 39 5.13 -47.47 44.65
CA ASP A 39 6.20 -48.24 45.24
C ASP A 39 7.33 -48.54 44.23
N ALA A 40 8.50 -48.66 44.76
CA ALA A 40 9.78 -48.86 44.13
C ALA A 40 10.01 -50.27 43.60
N GLU A 41 10.92 -50.41 42.63
CA GLU A 41 12.14 -51.26 42.82
C GLU A 41 13.15 -51.00 41.70
N ALA A 42 14.40 -50.89 42.13
CA ALA A 42 15.61 -50.65 41.35
C ALA A 42 16.15 -51.97 40.75
N THR A 43 16.83 -51.86 39.60
CA THR A 43 18.13 -52.51 39.32
C THR A 43 18.87 -51.81 38.20
N ASP A 44 19.97 -51.27 38.55
CA ASP A 44 21.36 -51.21 38.08
C ASP A 44 21.61 -51.81 36.66
N ASP A 45 22.16 -51.06 35.74
CA ASP A 45 23.53 -51.18 35.26
C ASP A 45 23.89 -50.05 34.26
N ALA A 46 25.10 -49.61 34.39
CA ALA A 46 25.70 -48.49 33.69
C ALA A 46 26.03 -48.84 32.23
N GLU A 47 25.83 -47.86 31.33
CA GLU A 47 26.82 -47.49 30.33
C GLU A 47 26.69 -45.97 30.09
N ALA A 48 27.76 -45.28 30.50
CA ALA A 48 27.95 -43.87 30.17
C ALA A 48 28.70 -43.78 28.83
N ALA A 49 28.22 -42.95 27.99
CA ALA A 49 28.93 -41.92 27.22
C ALA A 49 28.20 -41.61 25.90
N ASP A 50 28.07 -40.34 25.65
CA ASP A 50 27.80 -39.73 24.33
C ASP A 50 26.38 -39.15 24.14
N ASP A 51 26.01 -38.23 25.02
CA ASP A 51 24.79 -37.42 24.84
C ASP A 51 24.97 -35.95 25.25
N ALA A 52 26.17 -35.42 25.14
CA ALA A 52 26.44 -34.02 25.53
C ALA A 52 26.45 -33.02 24.35
N GLU A 53 26.51 -33.48 23.09
CA GLU A 53 26.45 -32.54 21.93
C GLU A 53 25.04 -32.28 21.43
N ALA A 54 24.08 -33.19 21.59
CA ALA A 54 22.72 -33.02 21.10
C ALA A 54 21.83 -32.12 21.98
N THR A 55 22.19 -31.93 23.24
CA THR A 55 21.42 -31.07 24.17
C THR A 55 21.86 -29.60 24.13
N ASP A 56 23.08 -29.30 23.69
CA ASP A 56 23.56 -27.92 23.56
C ASP A 56 23.08 -27.28 22.25
N ASP A 57 22.93 -28.08 21.17
CA ASP A 57 22.44 -27.63 19.89
C ASP A 57 20.92 -27.31 19.94
N ALA A 58 20.13 -28.20 20.58
CA ALA A 58 18.71 -27.97 20.77
C ALA A 58 18.40 -26.73 21.65
N SER A 59 19.26 -26.44 22.65
CA SER A 59 19.09 -25.26 23.50
C SER A 59 19.48 -23.97 22.80
N ALA A 60 20.36 -24.01 21.81
CA ALA A 60 20.73 -22.86 20.98
C ALA A 60 19.66 -22.55 19.94
N GLU A 61 19.09 -23.57 19.30
CA GLU A 61 17.98 -23.41 18.35
C GLU A 61 16.73 -22.84 19.04
N ASP A 62 16.40 -23.30 20.26
CA ASP A 62 15.28 -22.75 21.05
C ASP A 62 15.51 -21.29 21.42
N ALA A 63 16.76 -20.89 21.74
CA ALA A 63 17.09 -19.49 22.06
C ALA A 63 17.05 -18.57 20.84
N ASP A 64 17.47 -19.06 19.67
CA ASP A 64 17.38 -18.31 18.41
C ASP A 64 15.94 -18.09 17.99
N GLN A 65 15.08 -19.11 18.14
CA GLN A 65 13.63 -18.97 17.89
C GLN A 65 12.98 -17.98 18.85
N GLU A 66 13.30 -18.03 20.18
CA GLU A 66 12.75 -17.09 21.16
C GLU A 66 13.14 -15.63 20.83
N ALA A 67 14.36 -15.42 20.33
CA ALA A 67 14.81 -14.10 19.90
C ALA A 67 14.04 -13.61 18.66
N ALA A 68 13.82 -14.48 17.67
CA ALA A 68 13.05 -14.18 16.47
C ALA A 68 11.57 -13.91 16.79
N ASP A 69 10.93 -14.74 17.63
CA ASP A 69 9.52 -14.59 18.06
C ASP A 69 9.30 -13.24 18.76
N LYS A 70 10.26 -12.81 19.59
CA LYS A 70 10.19 -11.51 20.24
C LYS A 70 10.20 -10.36 19.22
N VAL A 71 11.05 -10.46 18.22
CA VAL A 71 11.13 -9.42 17.16
C VAL A 71 9.88 -9.45 16.29
N ALA A 72 9.36 -10.63 15.96
CA ALA A 72 8.10 -10.77 15.25
C ALA A 72 6.96 -10.06 15.97
N ALA A 73 6.83 -10.26 17.29
CA ALA A 73 5.82 -9.58 18.08
C ALA A 73 5.97 -8.04 18.12
N LEU A 74 7.21 -7.52 18.06
CA LEU A 74 7.46 -6.08 18.00
C LEU A 74 7.08 -5.50 16.63
N ILE A 75 7.35 -6.24 15.56
CA ILE A 75 6.95 -5.85 14.19
C ILE A 75 5.43 -5.87 14.06
N ASP A 76 4.75 -6.94 14.50
CA ASP A 76 3.29 -7.03 14.47
C ASP A 76 2.63 -5.89 15.27
N ALA A 77 3.26 -5.45 16.37
CA ALA A 77 2.77 -4.33 17.18
C ALA A 77 2.84 -2.96 16.49
N ILE A 78 3.72 -2.76 15.52
CA ILE A 78 3.79 -1.53 14.71
C ILE A 78 3.02 -1.63 13.39
N TYR A 79 2.51 -2.80 13.03
CA TYR A 79 1.67 -3.00 11.85
C TYR A 79 0.21 -2.66 12.19
N VAL A 80 -0.04 -1.40 12.48
CA VAL A 80 -1.35 -0.90 12.95
C VAL A 80 -1.71 0.41 12.27
N GLN A 81 -3.03 0.65 12.10
CA GLN A 81 -3.54 1.86 11.47
C GLN A 81 -3.70 3.05 12.43
N GLU A 82 -3.62 2.83 13.73
CA GLU A 82 -3.75 3.90 14.72
C GLU A 82 -2.37 4.33 15.25
N ARG A 83 -2.17 5.65 15.36
CA ARG A 83 -1.02 6.23 16.02
C ARG A 83 -1.35 6.53 17.48
N THR A 84 -0.44 6.17 18.38
CA THR A 84 -0.50 6.47 19.81
C THR A 84 0.73 7.28 20.24
N ASP A 85 0.74 7.73 21.49
CA ASP A 85 1.92 8.42 22.07
C ASP A 85 3.16 7.51 22.14
N ASP A 86 2.99 6.19 22.13
CA ASP A 86 4.06 5.20 22.22
C ASP A 86 4.61 4.76 20.85
N THR A 87 3.96 5.15 19.74
CA THR A 87 4.29 4.66 18.38
C THR A 87 5.75 4.90 18.00
N ASP A 88 6.29 6.10 18.28
CA ASP A 88 7.69 6.41 17.94
C ASP A 88 8.68 5.53 18.71
N ALA A 89 8.38 5.26 19.98
CA ALA A 89 9.20 4.36 20.80
C ALA A 89 9.09 2.91 20.33
N GLN A 90 7.90 2.46 19.94
CA GLN A 90 7.67 1.10 19.41
C GLN A 90 8.41 0.88 18.08
N CYS A 91 8.37 1.85 17.16
CA CYS A 91 9.12 1.80 15.91
C CYS A 91 10.63 1.67 16.15
N THR A 92 11.15 2.47 17.09
CA THR A 92 12.56 2.42 17.47
C THR A 92 12.92 1.05 18.10
N GLU A 93 12.10 0.55 19.02
CA GLU A 93 12.34 -0.73 19.71
C GLU A 93 12.33 -1.90 18.72
N ALA A 94 11.36 -1.92 17.78
CA ALA A 94 11.28 -2.97 16.77
C ALA A 94 12.55 -3.01 15.89
N LYS A 95 13.02 -1.84 15.44
CA LYS A 95 14.24 -1.76 14.62
C LYS A 95 15.50 -2.13 15.38
N GLU A 96 15.68 -1.62 16.60
CA GLU A 96 16.83 -1.96 17.44
C GLU A 96 16.87 -3.48 17.75
N ALA A 97 15.71 -4.09 18.02
CA ALA A 97 15.61 -5.52 18.26
C ALA A 97 15.94 -6.33 17.00
N TRP A 98 15.45 -5.91 15.84
CA TRP A 98 15.79 -6.53 14.55
C TRP A 98 17.29 -6.44 14.23
N ASP A 99 17.91 -5.27 14.46
CA ASP A 99 19.33 -5.05 14.19
C ASP A 99 20.23 -5.86 15.13
N ALA A 100 19.73 -6.25 16.30
CA ALA A 100 20.43 -7.10 17.25
C ALA A 100 20.42 -8.59 16.85
N LEU A 101 19.52 -9.03 15.95
CA LEU A 101 19.47 -10.39 15.47
C LEU A 101 20.65 -10.72 14.53
N THR A 102 21.14 -11.96 14.62
CA THR A 102 22.01 -12.54 13.59
C THR A 102 21.23 -12.80 12.30
N ASP A 103 21.93 -12.96 11.17
CA ASP A 103 21.28 -13.28 9.90
C ASP A 103 20.46 -14.58 9.98
N ALA A 104 20.96 -15.60 10.73
CA ALA A 104 20.23 -16.84 10.93
C ALA A 104 18.94 -16.66 11.76
N GLN A 105 18.94 -15.78 12.76
CA GLN A 105 17.77 -15.48 13.56
C GLN A 105 16.73 -14.68 12.76
N LYS A 106 17.16 -13.78 11.86
CA LYS A 106 16.27 -13.02 10.96
C LYS A 106 15.46 -13.93 10.06
N GLU A 107 16.06 -15.03 9.58
CA GLU A 107 15.35 -16.03 8.76
C GLU A 107 14.26 -16.81 9.54
N LEU A 108 14.27 -16.71 10.88
CA LEU A 108 13.28 -17.34 11.75
C LEU A 108 12.14 -16.42 12.14
N VAL A 109 12.20 -15.13 11.77
CA VAL A 109 11.16 -14.15 12.12
C VAL A 109 9.90 -14.48 11.34
N GLU A 110 8.85 -14.91 12.06
CA GLU A 110 7.54 -15.25 11.49
C GLU A 110 6.46 -14.79 12.49
N GLY A 111 5.62 -13.83 12.08
CA GLY A 111 4.52 -13.28 12.86
C GLY A 111 3.23 -13.26 12.06
N GLU A 112 2.27 -12.44 12.48
CA GLU A 112 1.04 -12.21 11.73
C GLU A 112 1.36 -11.44 10.45
N GLU A 113 2.15 -10.37 10.58
CA GLU A 113 2.61 -9.51 9.48
C GLU A 113 4.16 -9.49 9.39
N ALA A 114 4.83 -9.92 10.47
CA ALA A 114 6.27 -9.99 10.51
C ALA A 114 6.83 -11.10 9.62
N SER A 115 7.90 -10.80 8.91
CA SER A 115 8.61 -11.76 8.06
C SER A 115 10.11 -11.49 8.07
N PRO A 116 10.96 -12.45 7.61
CA PRO A 116 12.39 -12.23 7.47
C PRO A 116 12.75 -11.04 6.56
N GLU A 117 11.84 -10.65 5.69
CA GLU A 117 12.04 -9.59 4.72
C GLU A 117 11.44 -8.25 5.16
N TYR A 118 10.72 -8.18 6.30
CA TYR A 118 9.97 -6.99 6.69
C TYR A 118 10.79 -5.69 6.57
N PHE A 119 11.96 -5.61 7.19
CA PHE A 119 12.84 -4.44 7.08
C PHE A 119 13.76 -4.47 5.86
N GLY A 120 13.93 -5.62 5.21
CA GLY A 120 14.77 -5.79 4.03
C GLY A 120 14.02 -5.83 2.69
N ARG A 121 12.69 -5.87 2.72
CA ARG A 121 11.84 -6.02 1.52
C ARG A 121 11.94 -4.83 0.58
N ASP A 122 12.28 -3.69 1.11
CA ASP A 122 12.20 -2.48 0.36
C ASP A 122 13.47 -2.18 -0.42
N THR A 123 13.26 -1.46 -1.47
CA THR A 123 14.24 -1.19 -2.50
C THR A 123 14.51 0.29 -2.64
N GLY A 124 15.73 0.62 -3.00
CA GLY A 124 16.13 1.97 -3.32
C GLY A 124 16.83 2.68 -2.19
N ASP A 125 16.93 3.98 -2.34
CA ASP A 125 17.72 4.87 -1.50
C ASP A 125 16.79 5.91 -0.85
N ALA A 126 16.46 5.70 0.44
CA ALA A 126 15.58 6.59 1.21
C ALA A 126 16.04 8.06 1.16
N SER A 127 17.36 8.31 1.07
CA SER A 127 17.90 9.68 1.01
C SER A 127 17.51 10.48 -0.24
N LYS A 128 16.88 9.86 -1.23
CA LYS A 128 16.35 10.54 -2.42
C LYS A 128 14.95 11.10 -2.24
N ASP A 129 14.29 10.69 -1.17
CA ASP A 129 12.98 11.21 -0.81
C ASP A 129 13.11 12.43 0.13
N ASP A 130 11.97 13.10 0.36
CA ASP A 130 11.82 14.22 1.29
C ASP A 130 10.47 14.05 1.98
N PRO A 131 10.39 13.88 3.30
CA PRO A 131 9.12 13.69 4.00
C PRO A 131 8.20 14.92 3.95
N ARG A 132 8.71 16.09 3.48
CA ARG A 132 7.97 17.33 3.29
C ARG A 132 7.11 17.71 4.49
N ASN A 133 7.68 17.59 5.68
CA ASN A 133 7.05 17.91 6.97
C ASN A 133 7.64 19.16 7.63
N GLN A 134 8.17 20.09 6.81
CA GLN A 134 8.83 21.30 7.27
C GLN A 134 7.89 22.25 8.02
N ASP A 135 8.45 22.93 9.01
CA ASP A 135 7.83 24.02 9.74
C ASP A 135 8.21 25.39 9.15
N GLU A 136 7.65 26.47 9.72
CA GLU A 136 7.94 27.85 9.34
C GLU A 136 7.63 28.15 7.85
N ILE A 137 6.59 27.53 7.32
CA ILE A 137 6.07 27.76 5.97
C ILE A 137 5.23 29.04 5.90
N GLY A 138 4.87 29.47 4.70
CA GLY A 138 4.04 30.68 4.49
C GLY A 138 2.56 30.46 4.85
N GLU A 139 1.72 31.43 4.44
CA GLU A 139 0.27 31.41 4.71
C GLU A 139 -0.49 30.43 3.79
N ASN A 140 0.13 29.95 2.71
CA ASN A 140 -0.48 29.07 1.72
C ASN A 140 0.20 27.71 1.76
N GLU A 141 -0.58 26.67 2.03
CA GLU A 141 -0.11 25.27 2.02
C GLU A 141 -0.86 24.46 0.99
N LEU A 142 -0.11 23.68 0.22
CA LEU A 142 -0.60 22.64 -0.66
C LEU A 142 -0.22 21.29 -0.04
N LEU A 143 -1.18 20.66 0.64
CA LEU A 143 -1.01 19.37 1.29
C LEU A 143 -1.30 18.26 0.29
N VAL A 144 -0.27 17.51 -0.09
CA VAL A 144 -0.40 16.31 -0.93
C VAL A 144 -0.67 15.11 -0.04
N VAL A 145 -1.81 14.45 -0.26
CA VAL A 145 -2.26 13.31 0.55
C VAL A 145 -2.22 12.04 -0.27
N SER A 146 -1.41 11.09 0.17
CA SER A 146 -1.24 9.78 -0.46
C SER A 146 -1.56 8.66 0.51
N PHE A 147 -1.97 7.49 0.02
CA PHE A 147 -1.97 6.28 0.84
C PHE A 147 -0.57 6.03 1.42
N GLY A 148 0.43 6.21 0.59
CA GLY A 148 1.84 5.99 0.91
C GLY A 148 2.38 4.70 0.33
N THR A 149 3.69 4.54 0.44
CA THR A 149 4.40 3.31 0.14
C THR A 149 5.68 3.23 0.95
N SER A 150 6.03 2.04 1.41
CA SER A 150 7.31 1.76 2.05
C SER A 150 8.45 1.60 1.03
N PHE A 151 8.14 1.38 -0.25
CA PHE A 151 9.12 1.22 -1.31
C PHE A 151 9.80 2.54 -1.65
N ASN A 152 11.08 2.67 -1.30
CA ASN A 152 11.86 3.91 -1.42
C ASN A 152 11.92 4.44 -2.86
N ASP A 153 12.15 3.57 -3.84
CA ASP A 153 12.20 3.99 -5.24
C ASP A 153 10.84 4.52 -5.72
N SER A 154 9.74 3.87 -5.36
CA SER A 154 8.38 4.33 -5.71
C SER A 154 8.04 5.62 -4.98
N ARG A 155 8.40 5.75 -3.70
CA ARG A 155 8.19 6.99 -2.95
C ARG A 155 8.93 8.17 -3.60
N ALA A 156 10.21 7.96 -3.98
CA ALA A 156 11.04 8.98 -4.60
C ALA A 156 10.68 9.30 -6.07
N GLN A 157 10.06 8.37 -6.80
CA GLN A 157 9.73 8.55 -8.22
C GLN A 157 8.25 8.85 -8.44
N ASP A 158 7.36 8.16 -7.75
CA ASP A 158 5.93 8.28 -7.98
C ASP A 158 5.30 9.40 -7.14
N ILE A 159 5.50 9.39 -5.80
CA ILE A 159 4.89 10.40 -4.92
C ILE A 159 5.64 11.72 -5.04
N LYS A 160 6.96 11.67 -4.87
CA LYS A 160 7.80 12.87 -4.97
C LYS A 160 7.76 13.50 -6.37
N GLY A 161 7.58 12.73 -7.44
CA GLY A 161 7.38 13.24 -8.79
C GLY A 161 6.19 14.19 -8.87
N ILE A 162 5.03 13.75 -8.37
CA ILE A 162 3.82 14.59 -8.27
C ILE A 162 4.07 15.83 -7.42
N GLU A 163 4.68 15.67 -6.25
CA GLU A 163 4.95 16.79 -5.34
C GLU A 163 5.92 17.82 -5.92
N ASP A 164 6.95 17.37 -6.64
CA ASP A 164 7.91 18.24 -7.31
C ASP A 164 7.25 19.02 -8.44
N ALA A 165 6.40 18.37 -9.25
CA ALA A 165 5.62 19.02 -10.30
C ALA A 165 4.67 20.09 -9.72
N LEU A 166 4.02 19.79 -8.60
CA LEU A 166 3.16 20.75 -7.90
C LEU A 166 3.97 21.93 -7.33
N GLN A 167 5.13 21.65 -6.73
CA GLN A 167 6.00 22.71 -6.19
C GLN A 167 6.56 23.62 -7.28
N GLU A 168 6.87 23.06 -8.46
CA GLU A 168 7.32 23.84 -9.61
C GLU A 168 6.17 24.71 -10.16
N ALA A 169 4.97 24.16 -10.26
CA ALA A 169 3.80 24.87 -10.78
C ALA A 169 3.30 25.98 -9.83
N TYR A 170 3.43 25.77 -8.52
CA TYR A 170 2.90 26.67 -7.49
C TYR A 170 3.99 27.11 -6.49
N PRO A 171 5.00 27.90 -6.93
CA PRO A 171 6.14 28.29 -6.09
C PRO A 171 5.76 29.19 -4.90
N ASP A 172 4.59 29.79 -4.90
CA ASP A 172 4.07 30.62 -3.80
C ASP A 172 3.30 29.80 -2.74
N TRP A 173 3.20 28.48 -2.94
CA TRP A 173 2.59 27.51 -2.03
C TRP A 173 3.67 26.60 -1.47
N SER A 174 3.56 26.28 -0.18
CA SER A 174 4.43 25.28 0.44
C SER A 174 3.83 23.90 0.23
N VAL A 175 4.48 23.07 -0.58
CA VAL A 175 4.04 21.68 -0.80
C VAL A 175 4.49 20.82 0.37
N ARG A 176 3.52 20.19 1.05
CA ARG A 176 3.74 19.28 2.15
C ARG A 176 3.07 17.94 1.90
N ARG A 177 3.51 16.92 2.64
CA ARG A 177 3.04 15.54 2.49
C ARG A 177 2.25 15.08 3.70
N ALA A 178 1.23 14.26 3.47
CA ALA A 178 0.66 13.37 4.47
C ALA A 178 0.40 11.99 3.88
N PHE A 179 0.57 10.94 4.69
CA PHE A 179 0.12 9.59 4.34
C PHE A 179 -1.12 9.22 5.13
N THR A 180 -2.01 8.42 4.53
CA THR A 180 -3.20 7.89 5.20
C THR A 180 -2.95 6.53 5.84
N ALA A 181 -2.03 5.73 5.33
CA ALA A 181 -1.70 4.42 5.87
C ALA A 181 -0.67 4.50 7.01
N GLN A 182 -1.14 4.41 8.27
CA GLN A 182 -0.25 4.46 9.44
C GLN A 182 0.75 3.30 9.46
N ILE A 183 0.35 2.11 8.99
CA ILE A 183 1.27 0.96 8.86
C ILE A 183 2.49 1.28 7.99
N ILE A 184 2.29 2.00 6.90
CA ILE A 184 3.37 2.44 6.00
C ILE A 184 4.25 3.48 6.70
N ILE A 185 3.65 4.44 7.41
CA ILE A 185 4.39 5.45 8.17
C ILE A 185 5.27 4.78 9.21
N ASN A 186 4.71 3.83 9.98
CA ASN A 186 5.45 3.11 11.02
C ASN A 186 6.61 2.28 10.43
N HIS A 187 6.38 1.61 9.30
CA HIS A 187 7.41 0.85 8.61
C HIS A 187 8.57 1.74 8.17
N VAL A 188 8.27 2.84 7.47
CA VAL A 188 9.27 3.80 6.99
C VAL A 188 10.03 4.42 8.15
N GLN A 189 9.33 4.83 9.22
CA GLN A 189 9.95 5.37 10.41
C GLN A 189 10.87 4.35 11.09
N ALA A 190 10.41 3.12 11.29
CA ALA A 190 11.23 2.09 11.93
C ALA A 190 12.47 1.74 11.11
N ARG A 191 12.34 1.56 9.79
CA ARG A 191 13.43 1.14 8.91
C ARG A 191 14.43 2.25 8.60
N ASP A 192 13.93 3.44 8.24
CA ASP A 192 14.72 4.51 7.64
C ASP A 192 14.92 5.72 8.57
N ASP A 193 14.29 5.73 9.76
CA ASP A 193 14.23 6.88 10.69
C ASP A 193 13.65 8.14 10.00
N GLU A 194 12.73 7.93 9.05
CA GLU A 194 12.09 8.98 8.29
C GLU A 194 10.66 9.22 8.80
N HIS A 195 10.39 10.45 9.25
CA HIS A 195 9.12 10.81 9.88
C HIS A 195 8.19 11.46 8.86
N ILE A 196 7.19 10.72 8.43
CA ILE A 196 6.13 11.21 7.55
C ILE A 196 4.90 11.50 8.40
N ASP A 197 4.29 12.68 8.21
CA ASP A 197 3.06 13.05 8.93
C ASP A 197 1.88 12.19 8.43
N ASN A 198 1.06 11.70 9.36
CA ASN A 198 -0.29 11.24 9.02
C ASN A 198 -1.24 12.44 8.88
N MET A 199 -2.50 12.19 8.50
CA MET A 199 -3.47 13.26 8.26
C MET A 199 -3.63 14.21 9.45
N GLN A 200 -3.74 13.67 10.67
CA GLN A 200 -3.90 14.49 11.87
C GLN A 200 -2.65 15.32 12.15
N GLN A 201 -1.47 14.71 12.08
CA GLN A 201 -0.20 15.41 12.29
C GLN A 201 0.01 16.53 11.27
N ALA A 202 -0.29 16.27 10.00
CA ALA A 202 -0.16 17.27 8.94
C ALA A 202 -1.11 18.47 9.14
N LEU A 203 -2.37 18.22 9.51
CA LEU A 203 -3.35 19.26 9.78
C LEU A 203 -3.02 20.06 11.05
N ASP A 204 -2.58 19.39 12.12
CA ASP A 204 -2.11 20.05 13.35
C ASP A 204 -0.89 20.93 13.07
N ARG A 205 0.05 20.45 12.25
CA ARG A 205 1.22 21.21 11.83
C ARG A 205 0.86 22.40 10.95
N ALA A 206 -0.10 22.26 10.03
CA ALA A 206 -0.61 23.39 9.23
C ALA A 206 -1.19 24.49 10.12
N VAL A 207 -1.98 24.11 11.14
CA VAL A 207 -2.51 25.06 12.13
C VAL A 207 -1.38 25.71 12.94
N ALA A 208 -0.40 24.93 13.40
CA ALA A 208 0.74 25.44 14.16
C ALA A 208 1.63 26.39 13.34
N ASN A 209 1.78 26.15 12.05
CA ASN A 209 2.49 27.00 11.10
C ASN A 209 1.72 28.32 10.78
N GLY A 210 0.45 28.40 11.17
CA GLY A 210 -0.36 29.60 10.91
C GLY A 210 -0.83 29.70 9.45
N VAL A 211 -0.99 28.56 8.79
CA VAL A 211 -1.56 28.48 7.43
C VAL A 211 -2.95 29.10 7.42
N LYS A 212 -3.21 29.91 6.41
CA LYS A 212 -4.52 30.55 6.18
C LYS A 212 -5.28 29.88 5.05
N ASN A 213 -4.59 29.57 3.98
CA ASN A 213 -5.18 28.94 2.80
C ASN A 213 -4.60 27.55 2.66
N LEU A 214 -5.45 26.53 2.81
CA LEU A 214 -5.11 25.13 2.65
C LEU A 214 -5.75 24.58 1.38
N VAL A 215 -4.94 24.07 0.47
CA VAL A 215 -5.40 23.24 -0.65
C VAL A 215 -4.91 21.83 -0.41
N VAL A 216 -5.79 20.85 -0.51
CA VAL A 216 -5.46 19.44 -0.38
C VAL A 216 -5.54 18.79 -1.75
N GLN A 217 -4.42 18.19 -2.20
CA GLN A 217 -4.37 17.38 -3.41
C GLN A 217 -4.27 15.91 -3.04
N PRO A 218 -5.36 15.13 -3.13
CA PRO A 218 -5.28 13.69 -2.98
C PRO A 218 -4.57 13.09 -4.19
N THR A 219 -3.67 12.14 -3.95
CA THR A 219 -3.09 11.32 -5.02
C THR A 219 -3.87 10.02 -5.24
N HIS A 220 -5.00 9.85 -4.56
CA HIS A 220 -5.89 8.70 -4.73
C HIS A 220 -6.31 8.54 -6.18
N LEU A 221 -6.67 7.31 -6.56
CA LEU A 221 -7.11 7.02 -7.92
C LEU A 221 -8.51 7.61 -8.20
N MET A 222 -9.41 7.55 -7.20
CA MET A 222 -10.83 7.88 -7.33
C MET A 222 -11.44 8.39 -6.02
N HIS A 223 -12.70 8.80 -6.03
CA HIS A 223 -13.51 9.11 -4.84
C HIS A 223 -13.92 7.82 -4.10
N GLY A 224 -12.93 7.10 -3.56
CA GLY A 224 -13.11 5.87 -2.78
C GLY A 224 -13.21 6.12 -1.28
N ALA A 225 -13.12 5.04 -0.48
CA ALA A 225 -13.22 5.10 0.98
C ALA A 225 -12.15 6.03 1.59
N GLU A 226 -10.91 5.92 1.13
CA GLU A 226 -9.81 6.76 1.61
C GLU A 226 -9.98 8.25 1.30
N TYR A 227 -10.59 8.57 0.14
CA TYR A 227 -10.95 9.94 -0.19
C TYR A 227 -12.04 10.47 0.74
N ASP A 228 -13.03 9.66 1.07
CA ASP A 228 -14.10 10.01 2.01
C ASP A 228 -13.56 10.24 3.43
N GLU A 229 -12.66 9.37 3.91
CA GLU A 229 -12.00 9.49 5.21
C GLU A 229 -11.13 10.75 5.28
N MET A 230 -10.33 11.01 4.25
CA MET A 230 -9.54 12.24 4.12
C MET A 230 -10.43 13.49 4.18
N THR A 231 -11.52 13.49 3.41
CA THR A 231 -12.46 14.62 3.36
C THR A 231 -13.11 14.86 4.73
N ALA A 232 -13.48 13.78 5.44
CA ALA A 232 -14.03 13.87 6.79
C ALA A 232 -13.02 14.47 7.78
N ALA A 233 -11.75 14.06 7.72
CA ALA A 233 -10.71 14.62 8.57
C ALA A 233 -10.49 16.13 8.31
N ILE A 234 -10.50 16.54 7.04
CA ILE A 234 -10.35 17.96 6.65
C ILE A 234 -11.54 18.80 7.15
N GLU A 235 -12.76 18.26 7.08
CA GLU A 235 -13.97 18.95 7.56
C GLU A 235 -13.89 19.32 9.04
N GLU A 236 -13.26 18.49 9.88
CA GLU A 236 -13.04 18.79 11.30
C GLU A 236 -12.09 19.98 11.54
N TYR A 237 -11.22 20.26 10.58
CA TYR A 237 -10.21 21.32 10.67
C TYR A 237 -10.55 22.59 9.89
N LYS A 238 -11.57 22.58 9.03
CA LYS A 238 -11.83 23.69 8.09
C LYS A 238 -11.97 25.04 8.75
N ASP A 239 -12.57 25.10 9.96
CA ASP A 239 -12.75 26.34 10.72
C ASP A 239 -11.43 26.91 11.31
N LYS A 240 -10.32 26.16 11.18
CA LYS A 240 -8.98 26.61 11.59
C LYS A 240 -8.28 27.46 10.53
N PHE A 241 -8.75 27.43 9.30
CA PHE A 241 -8.18 28.11 8.14
C PHE A 241 -9.11 29.22 7.65
N GLU A 242 -8.56 30.22 6.92
CA GLU A 242 -9.38 31.24 6.26
C GLU A 242 -10.09 30.67 5.03
N SER A 243 -9.44 29.73 4.33
CA SER A 243 -10.04 29.02 3.21
C SER A 243 -9.44 27.61 3.06
N VAL A 244 -10.28 26.66 2.63
CA VAL A 244 -9.91 25.27 2.36
C VAL A 244 -10.55 24.83 1.05
N ALA A 245 -9.77 24.15 0.20
CA ALA A 245 -10.29 23.48 -0.99
C ALA A 245 -9.63 22.11 -1.14
N ILE A 246 -10.38 21.14 -1.66
CA ILE A 246 -9.91 19.80 -1.98
C ILE A 246 -9.92 19.67 -3.51
N ALA A 247 -8.81 19.26 -4.08
CA ALA A 247 -8.69 19.00 -5.50
C ALA A 247 -9.23 17.60 -5.87
N GLU A 248 -9.51 17.39 -7.14
CA GLU A 248 -9.94 16.10 -7.65
C GLU A 248 -8.83 15.04 -7.57
N PRO A 249 -9.16 13.76 -7.31
CA PRO A 249 -8.24 12.65 -7.46
C PRO A 249 -7.97 12.37 -8.94
N MET A 250 -7.04 11.44 -9.26
CA MET A 250 -6.56 11.19 -10.63
C MET A 250 -7.67 10.98 -11.67
N LEU A 251 -8.66 10.13 -11.36
CA LEU A 251 -9.73 9.78 -12.29
C LEU A 251 -11.00 10.63 -12.11
N GLY A 252 -10.94 11.64 -11.23
CA GLY A 252 -12.07 12.52 -10.93
C GLY A 252 -13.31 11.77 -10.44
N GLU A 253 -14.47 12.37 -10.59
CA GLU A 253 -15.75 11.80 -10.17
C GLU A 253 -16.28 10.72 -11.13
N VAL A 254 -17.08 9.81 -10.59
CA VAL A 254 -17.91 8.90 -11.39
C VAL A 254 -19.03 9.68 -12.09
N GLY A 255 -19.57 10.71 -11.42
CA GLY A 255 -20.71 11.50 -11.86
C GLY A 255 -22.07 10.84 -11.50
N GLU A 256 -23.15 11.60 -11.69
CA GLU A 256 -24.52 11.13 -11.42
C GLU A 256 -24.97 10.03 -12.41
N ASP A 257 -24.45 10.05 -13.63
CA ASP A 257 -24.67 9.06 -14.67
C ASP A 257 -23.36 8.33 -14.99
N ALA A 258 -23.21 7.13 -14.47
CA ALA A 258 -22.00 6.31 -14.64
C ALA A 258 -21.68 5.95 -16.11
N THR A 259 -22.62 6.14 -17.03
CA THR A 259 -22.39 5.96 -18.48
C THR A 259 -21.68 7.16 -19.12
N VAL A 260 -21.60 8.30 -18.41
CA VAL A 260 -20.88 9.49 -18.85
C VAL A 260 -19.48 9.46 -18.25
N ILE A 261 -18.50 9.26 -19.11
CA ILE A 261 -17.09 9.17 -18.70
C ILE A 261 -16.48 10.56 -18.76
N ASN A 262 -15.83 11.01 -17.67
CA ASN A 262 -15.20 12.33 -17.58
C ASN A 262 -13.90 12.41 -18.39
N GLU A 263 -13.40 13.65 -18.59
CA GLU A 263 -12.21 13.94 -19.38
C GLU A 263 -10.93 13.41 -18.70
N ASP A 264 -10.88 13.30 -17.36
CA ASP A 264 -9.73 12.79 -16.61
C ASP A 264 -9.43 11.33 -16.98
N LYS A 265 -10.48 10.49 -17.07
CA LYS A 265 -10.32 9.09 -17.48
C LYS A 265 -9.79 8.95 -18.89
N GLU A 266 -10.17 9.87 -19.81
CA GLU A 266 -9.61 9.90 -21.17
C GLU A 266 -8.12 10.30 -21.16
N ALA A 267 -7.77 11.33 -20.38
CA ALA A 267 -6.40 11.79 -20.23
C ALA A 267 -5.50 10.70 -19.64
N VAL A 268 -5.94 10.06 -18.55
CA VAL A 268 -5.20 8.98 -17.91
C VAL A 268 -5.08 7.76 -18.81
N ALA A 269 -6.17 7.34 -19.51
CA ALA A 269 -6.11 6.21 -20.42
C ALA A 269 -5.05 6.40 -21.51
N LYS A 270 -4.96 7.61 -22.08
CA LYS A 270 -3.91 7.96 -23.05
C LYS A 270 -2.52 7.95 -22.43
N ALA A 271 -2.35 8.61 -21.29
CA ALA A 271 -1.06 8.73 -20.63
C ALA A 271 -0.45 7.36 -20.28
N ILE A 272 -1.27 6.47 -19.67
CA ILE A 272 -0.77 5.17 -19.22
C ILE A 272 -0.51 4.22 -20.39
N THR A 273 -1.30 4.29 -21.46
CA THR A 273 -1.07 3.45 -22.65
C THR A 273 0.14 3.95 -23.46
N ASP A 274 0.32 5.25 -23.60
CA ASP A 274 1.50 5.83 -24.28
C ASP A 274 2.79 5.42 -23.53
N GLU A 275 2.81 5.48 -22.20
CA GLU A 275 3.98 5.06 -21.45
C GLU A 275 4.19 3.54 -21.50
N ALA A 276 3.11 2.74 -21.42
CA ALA A 276 3.19 1.28 -21.49
C ALA A 276 3.78 0.79 -22.82
N VAL A 277 3.34 1.35 -23.96
CA VAL A 277 3.86 0.98 -25.28
C VAL A 277 5.30 1.44 -25.48
N LYS A 278 5.63 2.63 -24.99
CA LYS A 278 6.99 3.18 -25.03
C LYS A 278 7.97 2.30 -24.25
N THR A 279 7.61 1.91 -23.02
CA THR A 279 8.42 1.00 -22.18
C THR A 279 8.56 -0.38 -22.82
N ALA A 280 7.52 -0.87 -23.49
CA ALA A 280 7.54 -2.14 -24.23
C ALA A 280 8.28 -2.07 -25.57
N GLY A 281 8.65 -0.89 -26.04
CA GLY A 281 9.35 -0.68 -27.32
C GLY A 281 8.46 -0.71 -28.56
N TYR A 282 7.15 -0.48 -28.39
CA TYR A 282 6.22 -0.34 -29.52
C TYR A 282 5.99 1.15 -29.85
N ASP A 283 5.65 1.41 -31.11
CA ASP A 283 5.33 2.75 -31.57
C ASP A 283 3.89 3.20 -31.18
N SER A 284 2.98 2.24 -30.95
CA SER A 284 1.58 2.51 -30.56
C SER A 284 0.88 1.26 -30.01
N MET A 285 -0.29 1.45 -29.40
CA MET A 285 -1.18 0.37 -28.97
C MET A 285 -1.59 -0.52 -30.15
N GLU A 286 -1.83 0.07 -31.33
CA GLU A 286 -2.17 -0.67 -32.54
C GLU A 286 -1.00 -1.56 -33.00
N ALA A 287 0.23 -1.04 -33.01
CA ALA A 287 1.43 -1.82 -33.35
C ALA A 287 1.65 -3.00 -32.40
N ALA A 288 1.42 -2.80 -31.11
CA ALA A 288 1.46 -3.88 -30.12
C ALA A 288 0.35 -4.92 -30.34
N ALA A 289 -0.87 -4.47 -30.68
CA ALA A 289 -1.98 -5.37 -30.99
C ALA A 289 -1.70 -6.23 -32.23
N GLU A 290 -1.12 -5.63 -33.29
CA GLU A 290 -0.70 -6.36 -34.50
C GLU A 290 0.38 -7.42 -34.20
N ASP A 291 1.23 -7.18 -33.21
CA ASP A 291 2.26 -8.13 -32.73
C ASP A 291 1.69 -9.16 -31.72
N GLY A 292 0.39 -9.10 -31.46
CA GLY A 292 -0.31 -10.02 -30.55
C GLY A 292 -0.09 -9.74 -29.06
N THR A 293 0.26 -8.49 -28.71
CA THR A 293 0.55 -8.08 -27.33
C THR A 293 -0.64 -7.35 -26.71
N ALA A 294 -1.07 -7.82 -25.55
CA ALA A 294 -2.05 -7.18 -24.67
C ALA A 294 -1.35 -6.49 -23.50
N PHE A 295 -1.92 -5.38 -23.06
CA PHE A 295 -1.57 -4.71 -21.83
C PHE A 295 -2.69 -4.90 -20.80
N VAL A 296 -2.33 -5.36 -19.62
CA VAL A 296 -3.26 -5.53 -18.50
C VAL A 296 -2.86 -4.54 -17.41
N PHE A 297 -3.77 -3.61 -17.14
CA PHE A 297 -3.60 -2.59 -16.12
C PHE A 297 -4.29 -3.04 -14.83
N MET A 298 -3.50 -3.35 -13.81
CA MET A 298 -3.97 -3.91 -12.54
C MET A 298 -4.13 -2.82 -11.50
N GLY A 299 -5.37 -2.49 -11.14
CA GLY A 299 -5.73 -1.65 -10.01
C GLY A 299 -5.84 -2.46 -8.72
N HIS A 300 -6.08 -1.78 -7.59
CA HIS A 300 -6.29 -2.44 -6.31
C HIS A 300 -7.63 -3.18 -6.27
N GLY A 301 -8.70 -2.52 -6.66
CA GLY A 301 -10.06 -2.98 -6.42
C GLY A 301 -10.65 -2.34 -5.16
N THR A 302 -11.96 -2.34 -5.03
CA THR A 302 -12.64 -1.83 -3.85
C THR A 302 -14.09 -2.24 -3.81
N SER A 303 -14.62 -2.55 -2.63
CA SER A 303 -16.06 -2.74 -2.39
C SER A 303 -16.84 -1.42 -2.32
N HIS A 304 -16.15 -0.27 -2.30
CA HIS A 304 -16.78 1.04 -2.35
C HIS A 304 -17.55 1.24 -3.67
N THR A 305 -18.63 2.03 -3.64
CA THR A 305 -19.45 2.30 -4.85
C THR A 305 -18.69 2.97 -5.99
N ALA A 306 -17.53 3.55 -5.71
CA ALA A 306 -16.63 4.09 -6.73
C ALA A 306 -15.93 3.02 -7.58
N ASN A 307 -16.06 1.74 -7.28
CA ASN A 307 -15.49 0.63 -8.07
C ASN A 307 -15.92 0.65 -9.55
N VAL A 308 -17.06 1.25 -9.85
CA VAL A 308 -17.54 1.50 -11.23
C VAL A 308 -16.52 2.29 -12.08
N THR A 309 -15.57 2.99 -11.45
CA THR A 309 -14.47 3.68 -12.12
C THR A 309 -13.61 2.72 -12.96
N TYR A 310 -13.44 1.47 -12.52
CA TYR A 310 -12.69 0.47 -13.29
C TYR A 310 -13.42 0.10 -14.59
N ASP A 311 -14.77 -0.06 -14.55
CA ASP A 311 -15.59 -0.28 -15.74
C ASP A 311 -15.57 0.93 -16.67
N GLN A 312 -15.58 2.14 -16.11
CA GLN A 312 -15.45 3.37 -16.89
C GLN A 312 -14.08 3.45 -17.59
N MET A 313 -13.00 3.05 -16.92
CA MET A 313 -11.67 3.00 -17.53
C MET A 313 -11.60 1.96 -18.64
N GLN A 314 -12.15 0.76 -18.45
CA GLN A 314 -12.22 -0.25 -19.52
C GLN A 314 -13.01 0.30 -20.73
N THR A 315 -14.18 0.90 -20.48
CA THR A 315 -15.00 1.51 -21.52
C THR A 315 -14.24 2.64 -22.24
N GLN A 316 -13.46 3.43 -21.51
CA GLN A 316 -12.68 4.49 -22.10
C GLN A 316 -11.54 3.96 -22.99
N MET A 317 -10.87 2.86 -22.58
CA MET A 317 -9.89 2.17 -23.43
C MET A 317 -10.54 1.71 -24.75
N GLU A 318 -11.74 1.15 -24.68
CA GLU A 318 -12.50 0.70 -25.86
C GLU A 318 -12.92 1.88 -26.76
N ASN A 319 -13.39 2.99 -26.18
CA ASN A 319 -13.74 4.22 -26.91
C ASN A 319 -12.54 4.83 -27.67
N LEU A 320 -11.33 4.69 -27.13
CA LEU A 320 -10.08 5.11 -27.76
C LEU A 320 -9.59 4.12 -28.82
N GLY A 321 -10.23 2.96 -28.95
CA GLY A 321 -9.87 1.91 -29.90
C GLY A 321 -8.73 1.02 -29.43
N PHE A 322 -8.37 1.03 -28.14
CA PHE A 322 -7.33 0.20 -27.55
C PHE A 322 -7.86 -1.21 -27.27
N THR A 323 -8.01 -2.00 -28.32
CA THR A 323 -8.60 -3.36 -28.25
C THR A 323 -7.74 -4.36 -27.50
N ASN A 324 -6.49 -4.01 -27.17
CA ASN A 324 -5.51 -4.80 -26.45
C ASN A 324 -5.20 -4.24 -25.06
N ALA A 325 -6.04 -3.36 -24.51
CA ALA A 325 -5.96 -2.87 -23.14
C ALA A 325 -7.08 -3.49 -22.29
N PHE A 326 -6.70 -4.04 -21.15
CA PHE A 326 -7.60 -4.71 -20.22
C PHE A 326 -7.40 -4.15 -18.81
N ILE A 327 -8.50 -3.91 -18.10
CA ILE A 327 -8.46 -3.49 -16.70
C ILE A 327 -8.75 -4.69 -15.81
N GLY A 328 -7.94 -4.83 -14.76
CA GLY A 328 -8.14 -5.82 -13.72
C GLY A 328 -7.87 -5.23 -12.34
N THR A 329 -8.17 -5.96 -11.28
CA THR A 329 -7.95 -5.54 -9.88
C THR A 329 -7.47 -6.69 -9.02
N VAL A 330 -6.58 -6.41 -8.06
CA VAL A 330 -6.05 -7.37 -7.10
C VAL A 330 -7.19 -8.03 -6.31
N GLU A 331 -8.10 -7.22 -5.78
CA GLU A 331 -9.22 -7.68 -4.94
C GLU A 331 -10.34 -8.37 -5.74
N GLY A 332 -10.29 -8.32 -7.09
CA GLY A 332 -11.38 -8.86 -7.91
C GLY A 332 -12.72 -8.14 -7.71
N GLU A 333 -12.67 -6.85 -7.41
CA GLU A 333 -13.83 -5.99 -7.23
C GLU A 333 -13.74 -4.76 -8.16
N PRO A 334 -14.61 -4.69 -9.20
CA PRO A 334 -15.73 -5.63 -9.56
C PRO A 334 -15.28 -7.05 -9.92
N GLU A 335 -16.16 -8.05 -9.74
CA GLU A 335 -15.85 -9.48 -9.93
C GLU A 335 -15.27 -9.82 -11.32
N ASP A 336 -15.67 -9.11 -12.36
CA ASP A 336 -15.19 -9.33 -13.72
C ASP A 336 -13.78 -8.74 -13.99
N THR A 337 -13.17 -8.08 -12.99
CA THR A 337 -11.79 -7.59 -12.99
C THR A 337 -10.83 -8.53 -12.26
N ALA A 338 -11.31 -9.63 -11.69
CA ALA A 338 -10.45 -10.64 -11.05
C ALA A 338 -9.48 -11.28 -12.07
N CYS A 339 -8.33 -11.74 -11.62
CA CYS A 339 -7.26 -12.27 -12.45
C CYS A 339 -7.75 -13.33 -13.46
N ASP A 340 -8.52 -14.34 -12.99
CA ASP A 340 -9.06 -15.40 -13.84
C ASP A 340 -10.00 -14.86 -14.93
N ALA A 341 -10.82 -13.87 -14.60
CA ALA A 341 -11.71 -13.22 -15.55
C ALA A 341 -10.92 -12.45 -16.60
N VAL A 342 -9.86 -11.75 -16.21
CA VAL A 342 -8.98 -11.00 -17.13
C VAL A 342 -8.19 -11.95 -18.03
N ILE A 343 -7.64 -13.05 -17.49
CA ILE A 343 -7.01 -14.11 -18.30
C ILE A 343 -7.95 -14.59 -19.40
N ALA A 344 -9.21 -14.87 -19.04
CA ALA A 344 -10.22 -15.31 -20.01
C ALA A 344 -10.50 -14.23 -21.08
N LYS A 345 -10.65 -12.96 -20.68
CA LYS A 345 -10.85 -11.82 -21.60
C LYS A 345 -9.70 -11.69 -22.60
N VAL A 346 -8.44 -11.71 -22.12
CA VAL A 346 -7.25 -11.58 -22.98
C VAL A 346 -7.13 -12.76 -23.96
N LYS A 347 -7.36 -13.98 -23.46
CA LYS A 347 -7.36 -15.21 -24.28
C LYS A 347 -8.43 -15.15 -25.36
N ASP A 348 -9.67 -14.81 -25.01
CA ASP A 348 -10.82 -14.75 -25.96
C ASP A 348 -10.61 -13.66 -27.02
N ALA A 349 -9.91 -12.57 -26.68
CA ALA A 349 -9.47 -11.54 -27.63
C ALA A 349 -8.34 -12.00 -28.56
N GLY A 350 -7.71 -13.15 -28.28
CA GLY A 350 -6.74 -13.82 -29.17
C GLY A 350 -5.29 -13.38 -29.01
N PHE A 351 -4.98 -12.57 -27.98
CA PHE A 351 -3.61 -12.16 -27.70
C PHE A 351 -2.76 -13.30 -27.15
N LYS A 352 -1.45 -13.27 -27.41
CA LYS A 352 -0.49 -14.30 -27.02
C LYS A 352 0.65 -13.79 -26.16
N LYS A 353 0.89 -12.50 -26.14
CA LYS A 353 1.86 -11.84 -25.28
C LYS A 353 1.12 -10.92 -24.32
N VAL A 354 1.53 -10.89 -23.08
CA VAL A 354 0.89 -10.10 -22.04
C VAL A 354 1.93 -9.24 -21.33
N ILE A 355 1.59 -7.99 -21.12
CA ILE A 355 2.36 -7.07 -20.29
C ILE A 355 1.46 -6.62 -19.16
N LEU A 356 1.83 -6.95 -17.93
CA LEU A 356 1.16 -6.52 -16.71
C LEU A 356 1.75 -5.19 -16.25
N ARG A 357 0.90 -4.23 -15.88
CA ARG A 357 1.31 -2.93 -15.36
C ARG A 357 0.36 -2.44 -14.28
N PRO A 358 0.83 -1.76 -13.20
CA PRO A 358 -0.08 -1.22 -12.21
C PRO A 358 -1.00 -0.13 -12.79
N LEU A 359 -2.27 -0.14 -12.40
CA LEU A 359 -3.19 0.99 -12.45
C LEU A 359 -3.28 1.58 -11.04
N MET A 360 -2.11 1.95 -10.51
CA MET A 360 -1.92 2.49 -9.17
C MET A 360 -0.92 3.63 -9.23
N VAL A 361 -1.10 4.64 -8.38
CA VAL A 361 -0.22 5.81 -8.34
C VAL A 361 1.21 5.39 -8.00
N VAL A 362 1.37 4.43 -7.10
CA VAL A 362 2.66 3.89 -6.68
C VAL A 362 2.80 2.43 -7.08
N ALA A 363 4.01 1.99 -7.40
CA ALA A 363 4.36 0.59 -7.58
C ALA A 363 4.92 0.03 -6.26
N GLY A 364 4.03 -0.17 -5.29
CA GLY A 364 4.34 -0.71 -3.96
C GLY A 364 4.22 -2.24 -3.91
N ASP A 365 3.76 -2.74 -2.76
CA ASP A 365 3.65 -4.16 -2.46
C ASP A 365 2.82 -4.93 -3.50
N HIS A 366 1.61 -4.47 -3.81
CA HIS A 366 0.75 -5.11 -4.80
C HIS A 366 1.38 -5.23 -6.20
N ALA A 367 2.18 -4.25 -6.62
CA ALA A 367 2.85 -4.31 -7.92
C ALA A 367 4.04 -5.28 -7.92
N ASN A 368 4.74 -5.40 -6.80
CA ASN A 368 5.92 -6.25 -6.68
C ASN A 368 5.58 -7.69 -6.33
N ASN A 369 4.57 -7.91 -5.48
CA ASN A 369 4.20 -9.23 -4.99
C ASN A 369 2.96 -9.78 -5.71
N ASP A 370 1.79 -9.13 -5.61
CA ASP A 370 0.55 -9.67 -6.20
C ASP A 370 0.57 -9.65 -7.74
N MET A 371 1.20 -8.64 -8.36
CA MET A 371 1.30 -8.60 -9.82
C MET A 371 2.49 -9.39 -10.35
N ALA A 372 3.70 -9.12 -9.85
CA ALA A 372 4.96 -9.56 -10.46
C ALA A 372 5.74 -10.57 -9.62
N GLY A 373 5.25 -10.97 -8.46
CA GLY A 373 5.88 -11.92 -7.55
C GLY A 373 6.02 -13.33 -8.14
N ASP A 374 6.80 -14.16 -7.45
CA ASP A 374 7.05 -15.53 -7.86
C ASP A 374 6.12 -16.56 -7.15
N ASP A 375 5.21 -16.09 -6.27
CA ASP A 375 4.21 -16.95 -5.63
C ASP A 375 3.16 -17.44 -6.64
N ASP A 376 2.60 -18.62 -6.40
CA ASP A 376 1.68 -19.28 -7.34
C ASP A 376 0.39 -18.48 -7.60
N ASP A 377 0.02 -17.57 -6.70
CA ASP A 377 -1.16 -16.71 -6.76
C ASP A 377 -0.87 -15.28 -7.26
N SER A 378 0.39 -14.96 -7.60
CA SER A 378 0.68 -13.72 -8.31
C SER A 378 0.06 -13.72 -9.71
N TRP A 379 -0.33 -12.55 -10.20
CA TRP A 379 -0.90 -12.40 -11.54
C TRP A 379 0.02 -12.97 -12.62
N LYS A 380 1.32 -12.66 -12.58
CA LYS A 380 2.32 -13.21 -13.49
C LYS A 380 2.29 -14.74 -13.49
N SER A 381 2.36 -15.37 -12.32
CA SER A 381 2.35 -16.84 -12.18
C SER A 381 1.03 -17.45 -12.67
N MET A 382 -0.12 -16.82 -12.37
CA MET A 382 -1.44 -17.27 -12.85
C MET A 382 -1.57 -17.18 -14.38
N PHE A 383 -1.13 -16.06 -14.99
CA PHE A 383 -1.10 -15.93 -16.45
C PHE A 383 -0.18 -16.96 -17.10
N GLU A 384 1.03 -17.19 -16.57
CA GLU A 384 1.96 -18.23 -17.06
C GLU A 384 1.38 -19.64 -16.88
N ALA A 385 0.80 -19.95 -15.72
CA ALA A 385 0.20 -21.25 -15.41
C ALA A 385 -1.02 -21.58 -16.28
N SER A 386 -1.72 -20.57 -16.81
CA SER A 386 -2.84 -20.79 -17.73
C SER A 386 -2.43 -21.54 -18.99
N GLY A 387 -1.16 -21.39 -19.41
CA GLY A 387 -0.63 -22.00 -20.64
C GLY A 387 -1.20 -21.44 -21.94
N ASP A 388 -1.92 -20.30 -21.87
CA ASP A 388 -2.58 -19.68 -23.01
C ASP A 388 -1.71 -18.64 -23.73
N PHE A 389 -0.63 -18.18 -23.08
CA PHE A 389 0.24 -17.08 -23.53
C PHE A 389 1.67 -17.56 -23.80
N ASP A 390 2.31 -16.94 -24.80
CA ASP A 390 3.69 -17.23 -25.20
C ASP A 390 4.71 -16.48 -24.31
N SER A 391 4.34 -15.31 -23.78
CA SER A 391 5.12 -14.55 -22.80
C SER A 391 4.22 -13.72 -21.87
N VAL A 392 4.69 -13.54 -20.64
CA VAL A 392 4.12 -12.66 -19.63
C VAL A 392 5.25 -11.81 -19.07
N ASP A 393 5.19 -10.51 -19.29
CA ASP A 393 6.18 -9.55 -18.84
C ASP A 393 5.53 -8.55 -17.87
N CYS A 394 6.31 -7.97 -16.96
CA CYS A 394 5.83 -6.99 -15.99
C CYS A 394 6.56 -5.65 -16.14
N GLN A 395 5.80 -4.56 -16.09
CA GLN A 395 6.30 -3.19 -15.97
C GLN A 395 5.96 -2.68 -14.57
N ILE A 396 6.90 -2.77 -13.62
CA ILE A 396 6.69 -2.42 -12.22
C ILE A 396 6.98 -0.92 -12.02
N GLU A 397 6.06 -0.08 -12.49
CA GLU A 397 6.17 1.38 -12.45
C GLU A 397 4.82 2.01 -12.08
N GLY A 398 4.83 2.88 -11.06
CA GLY A 398 3.63 3.61 -10.65
C GLY A 398 3.22 4.69 -11.66
N LEU A 399 1.98 5.11 -11.61
CA LEU A 399 1.45 6.13 -12.51
C LEU A 399 1.96 7.54 -12.14
N GLY A 400 2.37 7.73 -10.88
CA GLY A 400 2.80 9.03 -10.37
C GLY A 400 4.07 9.59 -10.98
N ARG A 401 4.88 8.76 -11.66
CA ARG A 401 6.09 9.18 -12.38
C ARG A 401 5.85 9.54 -13.85
N ILE A 402 4.61 9.46 -14.33
CA ILE A 402 4.26 9.78 -15.71
C ILE A 402 4.00 11.28 -15.81
N ASP A 403 4.80 12.00 -16.56
CA ASP A 403 4.71 13.47 -16.71
C ASP A 403 3.27 13.96 -16.99
N ALA A 404 2.52 13.23 -17.84
CA ALA A 404 1.14 13.59 -18.17
C ALA A 404 0.18 13.40 -16.99
N VAL A 405 0.44 12.44 -16.08
CA VAL A 405 -0.32 12.24 -14.84
C VAL A 405 0.03 13.32 -13.84
N GLU A 406 1.30 13.67 -13.68
CA GLU A 406 1.73 14.78 -12.84
C GLU A 406 1.05 16.10 -13.27
N GLN A 407 0.98 16.37 -14.58
CA GLN A 407 0.31 17.55 -15.11
C GLN A 407 -1.19 17.56 -14.85
N LEU A 408 -1.85 16.41 -14.84
CA LEU A 408 -3.26 16.30 -14.46
C LEU A 408 -3.49 16.73 -13.00
N TYR A 409 -2.63 16.31 -12.06
CA TYR A 409 -2.69 16.78 -10.68
C TYR A 409 -2.42 18.28 -10.56
N VAL A 410 -1.53 18.83 -11.38
CA VAL A 410 -1.30 20.29 -11.46
C VAL A 410 -2.58 21.01 -11.89
N GLU A 411 -3.31 20.50 -12.90
CA GLU A 411 -4.58 21.07 -13.36
C GLU A 411 -5.68 20.97 -12.29
N HIS A 412 -5.82 19.84 -11.61
CA HIS A 412 -6.78 19.65 -10.51
C HIS A 412 -6.47 20.61 -9.34
N THR A 413 -5.21 20.70 -8.93
CA THR A 413 -4.76 21.67 -7.92
C THR A 413 -5.06 23.10 -8.33
N LYS A 414 -4.85 23.44 -9.61
CA LYS A 414 -5.20 24.78 -10.10
C LYS A 414 -6.67 25.10 -9.94
N ALA A 415 -7.54 24.16 -10.28
CA ALA A 415 -8.98 24.33 -10.14
C ALA A 415 -9.36 24.55 -8.67
N ALA A 416 -8.75 23.82 -7.75
CA ALA A 416 -8.96 23.99 -6.31
C ALA A 416 -8.46 25.36 -5.80
N ILE A 417 -7.26 25.80 -6.19
CA ILE A 417 -6.74 27.15 -5.86
C ILE A 417 -7.66 28.25 -6.40
N ASP A 418 -8.09 28.14 -7.66
CA ASP A 418 -8.99 29.12 -8.27
C ASP A 418 -10.35 29.18 -7.57
N SER A 419 -10.78 28.12 -6.91
CA SER A 419 -12.03 28.06 -6.14
C SER A 419 -11.96 28.84 -4.81
N LEU A 420 -10.77 28.97 -4.21
CA LEU A 420 -10.58 29.73 -2.96
C LEU A 420 -10.83 31.26 -3.15
N THR A 421 -10.68 31.75 -4.35
CA THR A 421 -10.76 33.20 -4.65
C THR A 421 -12.15 33.64 -5.08
N LYS A 422 -13.13 32.75 -5.03
CA LYS A 422 -14.54 33.04 -5.36
C LYS A 422 -15.41 33.19 -4.14
#